data_4d959f3c522ab2503884c43debafbbae
#
_entry.id   4d959f3c522ab2503884c43debafbbae
#
_cell.length_a   1.000
_cell.length_b   1.000
_cell.length_c   1.000
_cell.angle_alpha   90.00
_cell.angle_beta   90.00
_cell.angle_gamma   90.00
#
_symmetry.space_group_name_H-M   'P 1'
#
loop_
_entity.id
_entity.type
_entity.pdbx_description
1 polymer ?
#
loop_
_entity_poly.entity_id
_entity_poly.type
_entity_poly.pdbx_seq_one_letter_code
_entity_poly.pdbx_strand_id
1 'polypeptide(L)'
;MEQPEVAAATQLQRLILCFDGTWNTPEDQTNVSRMYAAIADQHGGCPTQLKFYDPGVGTAQGSRLTGGAFGWGLDANILEGYCWLVNQYVAAGTYPPESDGQIFGNGPDIFILGFSRGAFTARSLAGLINRCGLIKPERIEPHMDAVTKKQDRRATPNCPLVKQAWELYQREFKGGGESRLQPECLKFRSDNCVDVKVKFLGVWDTVGALGVPVFSKTVFARVKYGFHDTALGRVVENAYHAVAIDEQRADYQVALWTEKHPHGTKEVEQRWFPGAHANVGGGYRDDLLPDPPLTWLARMTIKHGLEFTDQQQMALHNLCAKCELPQDFQLRGDEYLSPVRDSYAEFLGGTYRALRSVSFRGRFYRPMLTQGVNETIDESAHMKWAADPRYRPPNFAFAGRSDFTPAGHPAAVTTTATEVKAGRS
;
A
#
# COMPACT_ATOMS: atom_id res chain seq x y z
N MET A 1 -25.49 37.91 29.69
CA MET A 1 -24.65 36.71 29.75
C MET A 1 -24.60 36.12 28.34
N GLU A 2 -23.59 36.54 27.60
CA GLU A 2 -23.32 35.99 26.28
C GLU A 2 -22.77 34.58 26.46
N GLN A 3 -23.41 33.62 25.81
CA GLN A 3 -22.86 32.26 25.72
C GLN A 3 -21.58 32.32 24.88
N PRO A 4 -20.48 31.71 25.30
CA PRO A 4 -19.29 31.64 24.48
C PRO A 4 -19.64 30.81 23.22
N GLU A 5 -19.50 31.47 22.07
CA GLU A 5 -19.50 30.85 20.76
C GLU A 5 -18.45 29.72 20.76
N VAL A 6 -18.92 28.48 20.80
CA VAL A 6 -18.05 27.30 20.68
C VAL A 6 -17.47 27.39 19.27
N ALA A 7 -16.21 27.80 19.20
CA ALA A 7 -15.45 27.75 17.96
C ALA A 7 -15.60 26.36 17.38
N ALA A 8 -16.23 26.25 16.21
CA ALA A 8 -16.35 25.00 15.49
C ALA A 8 -14.94 24.44 15.27
N ALA A 9 -14.61 23.40 16.01
CA ALA A 9 -13.34 22.69 15.83
C ALA A 9 -13.29 22.32 14.35
N THR A 10 -12.28 22.80 13.65
CA THR A 10 -12.05 22.52 12.24
C THR A 10 -11.90 21.01 12.12
N GLN A 11 -12.94 20.36 11.61
CA GLN A 11 -13.04 18.90 11.61
C GLN A 11 -12.00 18.36 10.64
N LEU A 12 -11.00 17.65 11.14
CA LEU A 12 -9.93 17.07 10.34
C LEU A 12 -10.53 16.07 9.35
N GLN A 13 -10.38 16.32 8.05
CA GLN A 13 -10.84 15.43 7.01
C GLN A 13 -9.77 14.37 6.70
N ARG A 14 -10.19 13.16 6.34
CA ARG A 14 -9.30 12.09 5.88
C ARG A 14 -9.67 11.67 4.47
N LEU A 15 -8.66 11.54 3.61
CA LEU A 15 -8.79 11.07 2.23
C LEU A 15 -8.10 9.72 2.12
N ILE A 16 -8.85 8.67 1.83
CA ILE A 16 -8.36 7.30 1.84
C ILE A 16 -8.43 6.72 0.43
N LEU A 17 -7.31 6.22 -0.09
CA LEU A 17 -7.24 5.53 -1.37
C LEU A 17 -6.82 4.08 -1.17
N CYS A 18 -7.59 3.18 -1.75
CA CYS A 18 -7.40 1.74 -1.68
C CYS A 18 -7.23 1.19 -3.10
N PHE A 19 -6.03 0.67 -3.41
CA PHE A 19 -5.68 0.10 -4.71
C PHE A 19 -5.50 -1.42 -4.60
N ASP A 20 -6.40 -2.17 -5.22
CA ASP A 20 -6.36 -3.63 -5.15
C ASP A 20 -5.43 -4.27 -6.19
N GLY A 21 -5.15 -5.55 -5.98
CA GLY A 21 -4.34 -6.34 -6.91
C GLY A 21 -5.02 -6.54 -8.26
N THR A 22 -4.24 -6.81 -9.30
CA THR A 22 -4.79 -7.07 -10.64
C THR A 22 -5.63 -8.33 -10.66
N TRP A 23 -6.78 -8.26 -11.35
CA TRP A 23 -7.84 -9.27 -11.43
C TRP A 23 -8.60 -9.50 -10.13
N ASN A 24 -8.32 -8.74 -9.10
CA ASN A 24 -9.07 -8.84 -7.84
C ASN A 24 -10.32 -7.97 -7.93
N THR A 25 -11.41 -8.54 -7.47
CA THR A 25 -12.70 -7.86 -7.29
C THR A 25 -13.02 -7.82 -5.79
N PRO A 26 -13.97 -7.00 -5.34
CA PRO A 26 -14.38 -6.99 -3.93
C PRO A 26 -14.79 -8.37 -3.39
N GLU A 27 -15.29 -9.24 -4.27
CA GLU A 27 -15.71 -10.61 -3.94
C GLU A 27 -14.53 -11.54 -3.61
N ASP A 28 -13.30 -11.19 -4.02
CA ASP A 28 -12.10 -11.97 -3.71
C ASP A 28 -11.62 -11.77 -2.27
N GLN A 29 -12.19 -10.79 -1.55
CA GLN A 29 -11.88 -10.51 -0.14
C GLN A 29 -10.39 -10.35 0.15
N THR A 30 -9.72 -9.56 -0.68
CA THR A 30 -8.34 -9.13 -0.39
C THR A 30 -8.30 -8.28 0.88
N ASN A 31 -7.13 -8.12 1.47
CA ASN A 31 -6.95 -7.24 2.62
C ASN A 31 -7.26 -5.78 2.29
N VAL A 32 -7.06 -5.35 1.05
CA VAL A 32 -7.44 -4.01 0.59
C VAL A 32 -8.96 -3.86 0.55
N SER A 33 -9.69 -4.80 -0.06
CA SER A 33 -11.15 -4.73 -0.12
C SER A 33 -11.80 -4.85 1.27
N ARG A 34 -11.26 -5.71 2.14
CA ARG A 34 -11.69 -5.84 3.55
C ARG A 34 -11.48 -4.53 4.33
N MET A 35 -10.29 -3.91 4.21
CA MET A 35 -10.01 -2.61 4.81
C MET A 35 -10.96 -1.53 4.30
N TYR A 36 -11.15 -1.44 2.98
CA TYR A 36 -12.06 -0.48 2.38
C TYR A 36 -13.49 -0.63 2.89
N ALA A 37 -13.98 -1.86 3.00
CA ALA A 37 -15.33 -2.14 3.51
C ALA A 37 -15.49 -1.75 4.99
N ALA A 38 -14.45 -1.94 5.80
CA ALA A 38 -14.48 -1.68 7.23
C ALA A 38 -14.22 -0.21 7.61
N ILE A 39 -13.57 0.58 6.75
CA ILE A 39 -13.34 2.01 6.99
C ILE A 39 -14.67 2.74 7.08
N ALA A 40 -14.85 3.51 8.16
CA ALA A 40 -16.06 4.27 8.39
C ALA A 40 -16.31 5.32 7.30
N ASP A 41 -17.54 5.37 6.83
CA ASP A 41 -18.02 6.44 5.98
C ASP A 41 -18.44 7.66 6.81
N GLN A 42 -18.75 8.76 6.13
CA GLN A 42 -19.20 9.99 6.75
C GLN A 42 -20.58 9.81 7.41
N HIS A 43 -20.64 9.63 8.73
CA HIS A 43 -21.89 9.70 9.49
C HIS A 43 -21.73 10.35 10.86
N GLY A 44 -22.60 11.32 11.15
CA GLY A 44 -22.98 11.69 12.51
C GLY A 44 -21.93 12.35 13.40
N GLY A 45 -21.13 13.30 12.93
CA GLY A 45 -20.30 14.15 13.79
C GLY A 45 -18.88 13.67 14.03
N CYS A 46 -18.46 12.59 13.38
CA CYS A 46 -17.06 12.15 13.31
C CYS A 46 -16.29 12.88 12.21
N PRO A 47 -14.94 12.90 12.27
CA PRO A 47 -14.15 13.45 11.18
C PRO A 47 -14.56 12.82 9.86
N THR A 48 -14.74 13.66 8.84
CA THR A 48 -15.16 13.18 7.52
C THR A 48 -14.10 12.29 6.90
N GLN A 49 -14.43 11.04 6.62
CA GLN A 49 -13.59 10.10 5.89
C GLN A 49 -14.17 9.88 4.49
N LEU A 50 -13.43 10.27 3.47
CA LEU A 50 -13.79 10.01 2.07
C LEU A 50 -12.86 8.93 1.54
N LYS A 51 -13.44 7.92 0.91
CA LYS A 51 -12.67 6.77 0.44
C LYS A 51 -12.86 6.50 -1.05
N PHE A 52 -11.78 6.08 -1.69
CA PHE A 52 -11.68 5.68 -3.08
C PHE A 52 -11.21 4.23 -3.14
N TYR A 53 -11.81 3.44 -4.01
CA TYR A 53 -11.40 2.06 -4.26
C TYR A 53 -11.19 1.83 -5.75
N ASP A 54 -10.04 1.25 -6.08
CA ASP A 54 -9.69 0.80 -7.42
C ASP A 54 -9.56 -0.74 -7.39
N PRO A 55 -10.39 -1.48 -8.13
CA PRO A 55 -10.36 -2.94 -8.16
C PRO A 55 -9.14 -3.50 -8.92
N GLY A 56 -8.22 -2.66 -9.33
CA GLY A 56 -7.03 -3.05 -10.09
C GLY A 56 -7.28 -3.31 -11.58
N VAL A 57 -6.19 -3.40 -12.33
CA VAL A 57 -6.26 -3.58 -13.79
C VAL A 57 -6.72 -4.99 -14.17
N GLY A 58 -7.55 -5.11 -15.22
CA GLY A 58 -7.95 -6.38 -15.83
C GLY A 58 -9.28 -6.95 -15.35
N THR A 59 -10.05 -6.22 -14.54
CA THR A 59 -11.40 -6.62 -14.10
C THR A 59 -12.48 -6.38 -15.16
N ALA A 60 -12.23 -5.50 -16.15
CA ALA A 60 -13.17 -5.28 -17.24
C ALA A 60 -13.28 -6.52 -18.14
N GLN A 61 -14.52 -6.93 -18.45
CA GLN A 61 -14.82 -8.07 -19.32
C GLN A 61 -14.12 -7.89 -20.68
N GLY A 62 -13.19 -8.79 -21.02
CA GLY A 62 -12.50 -8.82 -22.30
C GLY A 62 -11.03 -8.38 -22.30
N SER A 63 -10.51 -7.76 -21.23
CA SER A 63 -9.12 -7.25 -21.19
C SER A 63 -8.06 -8.27 -20.76
N ARG A 64 -8.43 -9.51 -20.51
CA ARG A 64 -7.57 -10.55 -19.90
C ARG A 64 -6.39 -11.05 -20.74
N LEU A 65 -6.25 -10.66 -22.00
CA LEU A 65 -5.38 -11.41 -22.95
C LEU A 65 -4.33 -10.61 -23.72
N THR A 66 -4.17 -9.31 -23.55
CA THR A 66 -3.17 -8.57 -24.31
C THR A 66 -2.12 -7.92 -23.40
N GLY A 67 -0.91 -8.47 -23.40
CA GLY A 67 0.23 -8.02 -22.58
C GLY A 67 0.65 -6.54 -22.74
N GLY A 68 0.13 -5.83 -23.75
CA GLY A 68 0.31 -4.38 -23.91
C GLY A 68 -0.66 -3.54 -23.08
N ALA A 69 -1.82 -4.08 -22.72
CA ALA A 69 -2.85 -3.36 -21.96
C ALA A 69 -2.48 -3.19 -20.47
N PHE A 70 -1.59 -4.02 -19.93
CA PHE A 70 -1.22 -4.00 -18.52
C PHE A 70 -0.49 -2.73 -18.09
N GLY A 71 0.45 -2.23 -18.89
CA GLY A 71 1.19 -1.02 -18.55
C GLY A 71 0.35 0.25 -18.63
N TRP A 72 -0.59 0.30 -19.57
CA TRP A 72 -1.50 1.44 -19.74
C TRP A 72 -2.53 1.52 -18.60
N GLY A 73 -2.96 0.37 -18.08
CA GLY A 73 -3.89 0.33 -16.95
C GLY A 73 -3.30 0.86 -15.65
N LEU A 74 -2.03 0.58 -15.36
CA LEU A 74 -1.37 1.07 -14.15
C LEU A 74 -1.20 2.59 -14.15
N ASP A 75 -0.80 3.16 -15.30
CA ASP A 75 -0.68 4.61 -15.45
C ASP A 75 -2.05 5.29 -15.23
N ALA A 76 -3.12 4.69 -15.77
CA ALA A 76 -4.48 5.19 -15.60
C ALA A 76 -4.91 5.18 -14.12
N ASN A 77 -4.70 4.08 -13.40
CA ASN A 77 -5.08 3.97 -11.99
C ASN A 77 -4.34 4.98 -11.10
N ILE A 78 -3.04 5.23 -11.37
CA ILE A 78 -2.27 6.26 -10.66
C ILE A 78 -2.88 7.65 -10.91
N LEU A 79 -3.20 7.95 -12.17
CA LEU A 79 -3.76 9.24 -12.56
C LEU A 79 -5.20 9.43 -12.06
N GLU A 80 -6.01 8.37 -12.03
CA GLU A 80 -7.36 8.41 -11.47
C GLU A 80 -7.31 8.70 -9.96
N GLY A 81 -6.45 8.02 -9.21
CA GLY A 81 -6.24 8.29 -7.79
C GLY A 81 -5.73 9.72 -7.55
N TYR A 82 -4.80 10.19 -8.37
CA TYR A 82 -4.29 11.56 -8.28
C TYR A 82 -5.39 12.60 -8.55
N CYS A 83 -6.19 12.41 -9.60
CA CYS A 83 -7.30 13.29 -9.92
C CYS A 83 -8.38 13.25 -8.85
N TRP A 84 -8.66 12.08 -8.29
CA TRP A 84 -9.59 11.97 -7.17
C TRP A 84 -9.12 12.79 -5.96
N LEU A 85 -7.84 12.69 -5.59
CA LEU A 85 -7.25 13.52 -4.52
C LEU A 85 -7.40 15.01 -4.82
N VAL A 86 -7.05 15.47 -6.02
CA VAL A 86 -7.22 16.88 -6.43
C VAL A 86 -8.67 17.30 -6.22
N ASN A 87 -9.64 16.51 -6.69
CA ASN A 87 -11.05 16.84 -6.62
C ASN A 87 -11.60 16.85 -5.19
N GLN A 88 -11.18 15.91 -4.34
CA GLN A 88 -11.64 15.84 -2.95
C GLN A 88 -10.95 16.87 -2.06
N TYR A 89 -9.71 17.20 -2.35
CA TYR A 89 -8.97 18.23 -1.63
C TYR A 89 -9.65 19.60 -1.70
N VAL A 90 -10.33 19.88 -2.82
CA VAL A 90 -11.20 21.08 -2.99
C VAL A 90 -12.43 21.03 -2.13
N ALA A 91 -13.17 19.90 -2.21
CA ALA A 91 -14.45 19.74 -1.54
C ALA A 91 -14.31 19.90 -0.02
N ALA A 92 -13.12 19.66 0.50
CA ALA A 92 -12.80 19.79 1.92
C ALA A 92 -12.71 21.26 2.40
N GLY A 93 -12.77 22.24 1.52
CA GLY A 93 -12.60 23.65 1.91
C GLY A 93 -11.24 23.95 2.55
N THR A 94 -10.23 23.15 2.23
CA THR A 94 -8.91 23.10 2.89
C THR A 94 -7.93 24.16 2.41
N TYR A 95 -8.39 25.11 1.61
CA TYR A 95 -7.60 26.27 1.27
C TYR A 95 -7.86 27.38 2.28
N PRO A 96 -6.93 27.69 3.19
CA PRO A 96 -6.99 28.96 3.88
C PRO A 96 -6.83 30.07 2.82
N PRO A 97 -7.69 31.10 2.83
CA PRO A 97 -7.46 32.26 1.99
C PRO A 97 -6.11 32.86 2.38
N GLU A 98 -5.20 32.94 1.40
CA GLU A 98 -3.97 33.71 1.47
C GLU A 98 -3.17 33.60 2.79
N SER A 99 -2.49 32.48 3.01
CA SER A 99 -1.41 32.40 3.99
C SER A 99 -0.08 32.31 3.28
N ASP A 100 0.72 33.34 3.49
CA ASP A 100 2.09 33.52 3.06
C ASP A 100 2.95 32.26 3.33
N GLY A 101 3.13 31.40 2.34
CA GLY A 101 4.25 30.44 2.24
C GLY A 101 4.39 29.34 3.30
N GLN A 102 3.56 29.24 4.33
CA GLN A 102 3.65 28.21 5.39
C GLN A 102 2.36 27.39 5.51
N ILE A 103 2.16 26.45 4.57
CA ILE A 103 1.01 25.54 4.59
C ILE A 103 1.48 24.16 5.08
N PHE A 104 1.74 24.04 6.34
CA PHE A 104 1.92 22.73 7.00
C PHE A 104 1.12 22.72 8.30
N GLY A 105 -0.18 22.46 8.23
CA GLY A 105 -0.92 22.36 9.49
C GLY A 105 -2.37 21.90 9.41
N ASN A 106 -3.12 22.22 8.38
CA ASN A 106 -4.58 22.07 8.40
C ASN A 106 -5.19 21.41 7.14
N GLY A 107 -4.40 20.72 6.32
CA GLY A 107 -4.91 19.93 5.20
C GLY A 107 -5.45 18.56 5.66
N PRO A 108 -6.22 17.84 4.80
CA PRO A 108 -6.71 16.52 5.11
C PRO A 108 -5.55 15.54 5.29
N ASP A 109 -5.71 14.59 6.21
CA ASP A 109 -4.80 13.45 6.34
C ASP A 109 -5.03 12.48 5.16
N ILE A 110 -3.99 12.20 4.38
CA ILE A 110 -4.05 11.29 3.23
C ILE A 110 -3.54 9.92 3.64
N PHE A 111 -4.39 8.90 3.44
CA PHE A 111 -4.06 7.48 3.63
C PHE A 111 -4.07 6.78 2.28
N ILE A 112 -3.01 6.04 1.97
CA ILE A 112 -2.91 5.29 0.72
C ILE A 112 -2.62 3.84 1.07
N LEU A 113 -3.48 2.93 0.61
CA LEU A 113 -3.38 1.50 0.83
C LEU A 113 -3.27 0.76 -0.50
N GLY A 114 -2.53 -0.36 -0.53
CA GLY A 114 -2.46 -1.13 -1.77
C GLY A 114 -1.90 -2.54 -1.62
N PHE A 115 -2.33 -3.44 -2.50
CA PHE A 115 -1.84 -4.81 -2.57
C PHE A 115 -1.25 -5.13 -3.94
N SER A 116 -0.13 -5.86 -3.96
CA SER A 116 0.44 -6.36 -5.22
C SER A 116 0.79 -5.22 -6.19
N ARG A 117 0.17 -5.19 -7.39
CA ARG A 117 0.27 -4.08 -8.35
C ARG A 117 -0.48 -2.83 -7.88
N GLY A 118 -1.54 -2.98 -7.09
CA GLY A 118 -2.14 -1.85 -6.38
C GLY A 118 -1.19 -1.23 -5.36
N ALA A 119 -0.33 -2.03 -4.72
CA ALA A 119 0.76 -1.50 -3.89
C ALA A 119 1.78 -0.70 -4.72
N PHE A 120 2.08 -1.15 -5.94
CA PHE A 120 2.88 -0.36 -6.89
C PHE A 120 2.18 0.95 -7.25
N THR A 121 0.88 0.93 -7.56
CA THR A 121 0.07 2.12 -7.82
C THR A 121 0.09 3.09 -6.64
N ALA A 122 -0.14 2.59 -5.42
CA ALA A 122 -0.11 3.38 -4.19
C ALA A 122 1.24 4.10 -3.98
N ARG A 123 2.33 3.38 -4.16
CA ARG A 123 3.69 3.94 -4.03
C ARG A 123 4.01 4.94 -5.13
N SER A 124 3.61 4.65 -6.37
CA SER A 124 3.80 5.56 -7.51
C SER A 124 3.00 6.84 -7.35
N LEU A 125 1.78 6.77 -6.82
CA LEU A 125 0.98 7.94 -6.48
C LEU A 125 1.67 8.80 -5.41
N ALA A 126 2.17 8.18 -4.34
CA ALA A 126 2.96 8.90 -3.33
C ALA A 126 4.22 9.54 -3.93
N GLY A 127 4.88 8.85 -4.86
CA GLY A 127 6.02 9.36 -5.62
C GLY A 127 5.68 10.57 -6.51
N LEU A 128 4.55 10.50 -7.22
CA LEU A 128 4.03 11.60 -8.04
C LEU A 128 3.77 12.85 -7.18
N ILE A 129 3.09 12.67 -6.04
CA ILE A 129 2.83 13.74 -5.08
C ILE A 129 4.14 14.29 -4.51
N ASN A 130 5.10 13.42 -4.20
CA ASN A 130 6.41 13.84 -3.67
C ASN A 130 7.16 14.74 -4.65
N ARG A 131 7.08 14.45 -5.93
CA ARG A 131 7.82 15.16 -6.98
C ARG A 131 7.10 16.41 -7.46
N CYS A 132 5.85 16.26 -7.84
CA CYS A 132 5.07 17.33 -8.49
C CYS A 132 4.17 18.10 -7.52
N GLY A 133 3.91 17.59 -6.30
CA GLY A 133 2.89 18.14 -5.42
C GLY A 133 1.48 17.73 -5.83
N LEU A 134 0.46 18.33 -5.23
CA LEU A 134 -0.95 18.15 -5.59
C LEU A 134 -1.43 19.41 -6.31
N ILE A 135 -1.95 19.26 -7.52
CA ILE A 135 -2.41 20.40 -8.34
C ILE A 135 -3.49 21.16 -7.58
N LYS A 136 -3.37 22.49 -7.55
CA LYS A 136 -4.38 23.38 -7.02
C LYS A 136 -5.61 23.33 -7.91
N PRO A 137 -6.78 23.11 -7.36
CA PRO A 137 -8.00 22.95 -8.16
C PRO A 137 -8.38 24.18 -8.98
N GLU A 138 -8.08 25.36 -8.49
CA GLU A 138 -8.31 26.61 -9.23
C GLU A 138 -7.44 26.73 -10.49
N ARG A 139 -6.38 25.89 -10.60
CA ARG A 139 -5.57 25.79 -11.80
C ARG A 139 -6.13 24.85 -12.86
N ILE A 140 -7.14 24.05 -12.50
CA ILE A 140 -7.84 23.18 -13.48
C ILE A 140 -8.72 24.06 -14.36
N GLU A 141 -8.39 24.09 -15.65
CA GLU A 141 -9.21 24.80 -16.62
C GLU A 141 -10.58 24.13 -16.80
N PRO A 142 -11.63 24.95 -16.92
CA PRO A 142 -12.97 24.43 -17.21
C PRO A 142 -12.97 23.65 -18.53
N HIS A 143 -13.58 22.49 -18.53
CA HIS A 143 -13.76 21.68 -19.74
C HIS A 143 -15.21 21.21 -19.87
N MET A 144 -15.61 20.82 -21.05
CA MET A 144 -16.94 20.25 -21.30
C MET A 144 -16.93 18.77 -20.91
N ASP A 145 -17.74 18.41 -19.94
CA ASP A 145 -17.94 17.01 -19.59
C ASP A 145 -18.58 16.25 -20.77
N ALA A 146 -17.98 15.13 -21.14
CA ALA A 146 -18.38 14.37 -22.33
C ALA A 146 -19.79 13.75 -22.21
N VAL A 147 -20.23 13.45 -20.99
CA VAL A 147 -21.51 12.79 -20.71
C VAL A 147 -22.60 13.82 -20.44
N THR A 148 -22.36 14.71 -19.48
CA THR A 148 -23.38 15.68 -19.02
C THR A 148 -23.51 16.88 -19.93
N LYS A 149 -22.53 17.13 -20.82
CA LYS A 149 -22.43 18.31 -21.69
C LYS A 149 -22.45 19.63 -20.91
N LYS A 150 -22.06 19.59 -19.64
CA LYS A 150 -21.93 20.79 -18.78
C LYS A 150 -20.45 21.14 -18.61
N GLN A 151 -20.22 22.43 -18.32
CA GLN A 151 -18.89 22.88 -17.94
C GLN A 151 -18.49 22.28 -16.59
N ASP A 152 -17.32 21.63 -16.55
CA ASP A 152 -16.78 20.96 -15.37
C ASP A 152 -15.35 21.47 -15.10
N ARG A 153 -14.97 21.57 -13.84
CA ARG A 153 -13.61 21.91 -13.39
C ARG A 153 -12.93 20.78 -12.65
N ARG A 154 -13.52 19.59 -12.67
CA ARG A 154 -12.88 18.43 -12.02
C ARG A 154 -11.61 18.04 -12.75
N ALA A 155 -10.58 17.71 -11.99
CA ALA A 155 -9.39 17.11 -12.55
C ALA A 155 -9.73 15.74 -13.15
N THR A 156 -9.22 15.49 -14.34
CA THR A 156 -9.31 14.21 -15.04
C THR A 156 -7.94 13.83 -15.59
N PRO A 157 -7.67 12.56 -15.87
CA PRO A 157 -6.40 12.13 -16.49
C PRO A 157 -6.07 12.84 -17.81
N ASN A 158 -7.10 13.41 -18.46
CA ASN A 158 -6.94 14.15 -19.71
C ASN A 158 -6.60 15.63 -19.54
N CYS A 159 -6.68 16.18 -18.35
CA CYS A 159 -6.32 17.57 -18.09
C CYS A 159 -4.85 17.85 -18.43
N PRO A 160 -4.54 18.98 -19.11
CA PRO A 160 -3.17 19.32 -19.52
C PRO A 160 -2.18 19.33 -18.35
N LEU A 161 -2.53 19.94 -17.22
CA LEU A 161 -1.67 19.98 -16.03
C LEU A 161 -1.43 18.58 -15.44
N VAL A 162 -2.44 17.70 -15.43
CA VAL A 162 -2.27 16.32 -14.95
C VAL A 162 -1.31 15.54 -15.86
N LYS A 163 -1.45 15.68 -17.18
CA LYS A 163 -0.51 15.10 -18.15
C LYS A 163 0.90 15.64 -17.97
N GLN A 164 1.04 16.93 -17.78
CA GLN A 164 2.35 17.55 -17.54
C GLN A 164 3.00 17.04 -16.25
N ALA A 165 2.25 16.93 -15.15
CA ALA A 165 2.75 16.35 -13.90
C ALA A 165 3.23 14.91 -14.10
N TRP A 166 2.45 14.10 -14.85
CA TRP A 166 2.79 12.73 -15.18
C TRP A 166 4.05 12.61 -16.03
N GLU A 167 4.19 13.45 -17.06
CA GLU A 167 5.38 13.49 -17.89
C GLU A 167 6.63 13.88 -17.11
N LEU A 168 6.53 14.87 -16.22
CA LEU A 168 7.63 15.29 -15.35
C LEU A 168 8.04 14.15 -14.41
N TYR A 169 7.06 13.46 -13.82
CA TYR A 169 7.31 12.30 -12.97
C TYR A 169 8.03 11.17 -13.72
N GLN A 170 7.60 10.86 -14.95
CA GLN A 170 8.21 9.81 -15.77
C GLN A 170 9.61 10.15 -16.28
N ARG A 171 9.91 11.41 -16.60
CA ARG A 171 11.22 11.83 -17.13
C ARG A 171 12.33 11.61 -16.12
N GLU A 172 12.09 11.85 -14.86
CA GLU A 172 13.09 11.74 -13.81
C GLU A 172 13.56 10.29 -13.58
N PHE A 173 12.69 9.31 -13.80
CA PHE A 173 13.08 7.89 -13.77
C PHE A 173 14.06 7.48 -14.87
N LYS A 174 14.09 8.20 -15.98
CA LYS A 174 15.02 7.90 -17.09
C LYS A 174 16.43 8.44 -16.87
N GLY A 175 16.62 9.34 -15.91
CA GLY A 175 17.88 10.03 -15.66
C GLY A 175 18.87 9.31 -14.74
N GLY A 176 18.49 8.23 -14.07
CA GLY A 176 19.40 7.28 -13.38
C GLY A 176 20.29 7.87 -12.27
N GLY A 177 19.91 8.92 -11.60
CA GLY A 177 20.74 9.52 -10.56
C GLY A 177 19.94 10.31 -9.53
N GLU A 178 20.44 10.31 -8.29
CA GLU A 178 19.84 10.98 -7.14
C GLU A 178 19.18 12.32 -7.44
N SER A 179 17.92 12.36 -7.34
CA SER A 179 17.01 13.16 -6.57
C SER A 179 17.36 14.65 -6.31
N ARG A 180 17.92 15.35 -7.26
CA ARG A 180 17.64 16.78 -7.36
C ARG A 180 16.42 16.95 -8.23
N LEU A 181 15.30 17.39 -7.62
CA LEU A 181 14.12 17.79 -8.38
C LEU A 181 14.58 18.72 -9.52
N GLN A 182 14.31 18.31 -10.75
CA GLN A 182 14.72 19.12 -11.89
C GLN A 182 14.07 20.51 -11.78
N PRO A 183 14.75 21.58 -12.23
CA PRO A 183 14.20 22.93 -12.15
C PRO A 183 12.79 23.06 -12.71
N GLU A 184 12.45 22.25 -13.72
CA GLU A 184 11.11 22.19 -14.31
C GLU A 184 10.05 21.64 -13.33
N CYS A 185 10.38 20.60 -12.55
CA CYS A 185 9.49 20.07 -11.52
C CYS A 185 9.27 21.09 -10.39
N LEU A 186 10.34 21.76 -9.96
CA LEU A 186 10.25 22.81 -8.93
C LEU A 186 9.37 23.96 -9.41
N LYS A 187 9.57 24.41 -10.64
CA LYS A 187 8.75 25.46 -11.26
C LYS A 187 7.29 25.02 -11.39
N PHE A 188 7.04 23.83 -11.91
CA PHE A 188 5.67 23.30 -12.03
C PHE A 188 4.98 23.26 -10.67
N ARG A 189 5.67 22.80 -9.65
CA ARG A 189 5.16 22.68 -8.28
C ARG A 189 4.83 24.06 -7.69
N SER A 190 5.74 25.04 -7.79
CA SER A 190 5.50 26.39 -7.27
C SER A 190 4.32 27.09 -7.94
N ASP A 191 4.18 26.90 -9.25
CA ASP A 191 3.18 27.62 -10.03
C ASP A 191 1.78 26.97 -9.91
N ASN A 192 1.71 25.64 -9.79
CA ASN A 192 0.47 24.92 -9.99
C ASN A 192 0.01 24.06 -8.80
N CYS A 193 0.87 23.80 -7.81
CA CYS A 193 0.58 22.79 -6.80
C CYS A 193 0.64 23.31 -5.37
N VAL A 194 -0.02 22.58 -4.47
CA VAL A 194 0.19 22.67 -3.02
C VAL A 194 1.06 21.53 -2.55
N ASP A 195 1.81 21.77 -1.49
CA ASP A 195 2.55 20.75 -0.79
C ASP A 195 1.62 20.05 0.21
N VAL A 196 1.49 18.75 0.05
CA VAL A 196 0.66 17.92 0.94
C VAL A 196 1.52 16.84 1.60
N LYS A 197 1.00 16.26 2.68
CA LYS A 197 1.58 15.10 3.35
C LYS A 197 0.72 13.88 3.12
N VAL A 198 1.39 12.75 2.87
CA VAL A 198 0.80 11.43 2.95
C VAL A 198 1.02 10.94 4.37
N LYS A 199 -0.06 10.99 5.16
CA LYS A 199 -0.05 10.61 6.58
C LYS A 199 0.35 9.15 6.76
N PHE A 200 -0.15 8.30 5.87
CA PHE A 200 0.02 6.86 5.96
C PHE A 200 0.11 6.22 4.57
N LEU A 201 1.15 5.41 4.36
CA LEU A 201 1.29 4.55 3.19
C LEU A 201 1.42 3.10 3.66
N GLY A 202 0.35 2.30 3.49
CA GLY A 202 0.30 0.90 3.89
C GLY A 202 0.17 -0.04 2.71
N VAL A 203 1.08 -0.98 2.56
CA VAL A 203 1.08 -1.87 1.40
C VAL A 203 1.29 -3.33 1.79
N TRP A 204 0.62 -4.23 1.04
CA TRP A 204 0.83 -5.67 1.11
C TRP A 204 1.59 -6.12 -0.12
N ASP A 205 2.69 -6.76 0.12
CA ASP A 205 3.55 -7.50 -0.81
C ASP A 205 3.69 -6.84 -2.19
N THR A 206 4.32 -5.66 -2.20
CA THR A 206 4.54 -4.88 -3.42
C THR A 206 5.38 -5.65 -4.43
N VAL A 207 4.81 -5.90 -5.60
CA VAL A 207 5.54 -6.49 -6.72
C VAL A 207 5.63 -5.51 -7.87
N GLY A 208 6.72 -5.57 -8.64
CA GLY A 208 6.92 -4.69 -9.78
C GLY A 208 5.84 -4.86 -10.85
N ALA A 209 5.63 -3.84 -11.66
CA ALA A 209 4.61 -3.80 -12.72
C ALA A 209 4.70 -4.96 -13.74
N LEU A 210 5.78 -5.72 -13.73
CA LEU A 210 6.09 -6.79 -14.71
C LEU A 210 5.66 -8.19 -14.29
N GLY A 211 4.91 -8.36 -13.22
CA GLY A 211 4.54 -9.65 -12.60
C GLY A 211 3.77 -10.66 -13.45
N VAL A 212 3.75 -10.55 -14.79
CA VAL A 212 3.21 -11.58 -15.68
C VAL A 212 4.33 -12.16 -16.54
N PRO A 213 4.80 -13.38 -16.24
CA PRO A 213 6.02 -13.96 -16.81
C PRO A 213 5.98 -14.24 -18.30
N VAL A 214 4.79 -14.38 -18.87
CA VAL A 214 4.62 -14.99 -20.20
C VAL A 214 4.74 -13.97 -21.35
N PHE A 215 4.50 -12.67 -21.10
CA PHE A 215 4.37 -11.68 -22.16
C PHE A 215 5.33 -10.49 -22.10
N SER A 216 6.14 -10.35 -21.04
CA SER A 216 7.02 -9.19 -20.84
C SER A 216 8.46 -9.39 -21.34
N LYS A 217 8.66 -10.08 -22.48
CA LYS A 217 10.01 -10.26 -23.06
C LYS A 217 10.62 -8.97 -23.64
N THR A 218 9.91 -7.87 -23.65
CA THR A 218 10.46 -6.63 -24.14
C THR A 218 11.25 -5.90 -23.04
N VAL A 219 12.54 -5.72 -23.28
CA VAL A 219 13.47 -4.89 -22.50
C VAL A 219 12.86 -3.50 -22.20
N PHE A 220 12.00 -3.01 -23.11
CA PHE A 220 11.26 -1.76 -22.96
C PHE A 220 10.32 -1.72 -21.74
N ALA A 221 9.65 -2.82 -21.42
CA ALA A 221 8.76 -2.85 -20.24
C ALA A 221 9.56 -2.80 -18.93
N ARG A 222 10.73 -3.43 -18.87
CA ARG A 222 11.63 -3.35 -17.71
C ARG A 222 12.16 -1.94 -17.46
N VAL A 223 12.45 -1.19 -18.51
CA VAL A 223 12.95 0.19 -18.43
C VAL A 223 11.84 1.18 -18.05
N LYS A 224 10.61 0.94 -18.54
CA LYS A 224 9.48 1.86 -18.31
C LYS A 224 8.81 1.67 -16.94
N TYR A 225 8.78 0.45 -16.42
CA TYR A 225 8.03 0.08 -15.21
C TYR A 225 8.89 -0.58 -14.12
N GLY A 226 10.22 -0.52 -14.25
CA GLY A 226 11.13 -0.91 -13.18
C GLY A 226 10.92 0.02 -11.99
N PHE A 227 10.77 -0.54 -10.79
CA PHE A 227 10.74 0.25 -9.57
C PHE A 227 12.14 0.83 -9.36
N HIS A 228 12.37 2.06 -9.82
CA HIS A 228 13.64 2.77 -9.61
C HIS A 228 13.63 3.62 -8.35
N ASP A 229 12.43 3.87 -7.77
CA ASP A 229 12.30 4.64 -6.54
C ASP A 229 11.93 3.71 -5.37
N THR A 230 12.95 3.09 -4.81
CA THR A 230 12.84 2.33 -3.55
C THR A 230 13.01 3.22 -2.33
N ALA A 231 13.23 4.52 -2.51
CA ALA A 231 13.32 5.49 -1.44
C ALA A 231 11.93 6.03 -1.07
N LEU A 232 11.68 6.18 0.21
CA LEU A 232 10.50 6.90 0.70
C LEU A 232 10.70 8.39 0.53
N GLY A 233 9.81 9.03 -0.23
CA GLY A 233 9.83 10.47 -0.43
C GLY A 233 9.48 11.26 0.83
N ARG A 234 9.88 12.55 0.87
CA ARG A 234 9.67 13.46 2.02
C ARG A 234 8.21 13.70 2.38
N VAL A 235 7.28 13.43 1.46
CA VAL A 235 5.85 13.64 1.71
C VAL A 235 5.22 12.55 2.55
N VAL A 236 5.83 11.35 2.60
CA VAL A 236 5.33 10.19 3.35
C VAL A 236 5.78 10.29 4.79
N GLU A 237 4.82 10.43 5.71
CA GLU A 237 5.11 10.49 7.14
C GLU A 237 5.30 9.11 7.76
N ASN A 238 4.43 8.15 7.44
CA ASN A 238 4.46 6.81 8.03
C ASN A 238 4.23 5.77 6.94
N ALA A 239 5.10 4.75 6.89
CA ALA A 239 5.08 3.74 5.84
C ALA A 239 5.19 2.33 6.41
N TYR A 240 4.29 1.43 5.99
CA TYR A 240 4.22 0.06 6.49
C TYR A 240 4.03 -0.92 5.34
N HIS A 241 4.84 -1.98 5.33
CA HIS A 241 4.85 -2.97 4.26
C HIS A 241 4.77 -4.38 4.84
N ALA A 242 3.66 -5.06 4.64
CA ALA A 242 3.52 -6.49 4.93
C ALA A 242 4.12 -7.31 3.77
N VAL A 243 5.06 -8.19 4.07
CA VAL A 243 5.88 -8.89 3.06
C VAL A 243 5.73 -10.40 3.21
N ALA A 244 5.60 -11.12 2.09
CA ALA A 244 5.45 -12.57 2.04
C ALA A 244 6.80 -13.30 2.11
N ILE A 245 6.96 -14.20 3.09
CA ILE A 245 8.16 -15.05 3.25
C ILE A 245 8.24 -16.10 2.14
N ASP A 246 7.10 -16.72 1.80
CA ASP A 246 7.06 -17.95 1.03
C ASP A 246 6.70 -17.73 -0.46
N GLU A 247 6.76 -16.51 -0.97
CA GLU A 247 6.59 -16.27 -2.39
C GLU A 247 7.84 -16.71 -3.17
N GLN A 248 7.68 -17.71 -4.02
CA GLN A 248 8.78 -18.38 -4.69
C GLN A 248 8.86 -18.15 -6.20
N ARG A 249 7.95 -17.33 -6.74
CA ARG A 249 7.99 -16.93 -8.14
C ARG A 249 8.97 -15.79 -8.32
N ALA A 250 10.01 -15.98 -9.13
CA ALA A 250 11.04 -14.96 -9.37
C ALA A 250 10.47 -13.67 -10.00
N ASP A 251 9.35 -13.76 -10.72
CA ASP A 251 8.66 -12.60 -11.33
C ASP A 251 7.84 -11.81 -10.30
N TYR A 252 7.66 -12.35 -9.10
CA TYR A 252 7.02 -11.72 -7.95
C TYR A 252 8.04 -11.26 -6.90
N GLN A 253 9.23 -10.87 -7.34
CA GLN A 253 10.22 -10.31 -6.44
C GLN A 253 9.66 -9.05 -5.78
N VAL A 254 9.75 -9.00 -4.45
CA VAL A 254 9.25 -7.87 -3.68
C VAL A 254 10.13 -6.64 -3.87
N ALA A 255 9.50 -5.49 -3.97
CA ALA A 255 10.17 -4.19 -3.99
C ALA A 255 10.16 -3.59 -2.58
N LEU A 256 11.20 -3.84 -1.80
CA LEU A 256 11.36 -3.23 -0.48
C LEU A 256 11.70 -1.74 -0.58
N TRP A 257 11.40 -0.97 0.46
CA TRP A 257 12.01 0.35 0.63
C TRP A 257 13.43 0.16 1.16
N THR A 258 14.40 0.73 0.45
CA THR A 258 15.82 0.65 0.80
C THR A 258 16.32 1.90 1.52
N GLU A 259 15.59 3.02 1.37
CA GLU A 259 15.94 4.29 1.95
C GLU A 259 14.70 5.03 2.44
N LYS A 260 14.85 5.85 3.46
CA LYS A 260 13.84 6.81 3.94
C LYS A 260 14.37 8.23 3.89
N HIS A 261 13.50 9.19 3.60
CA HIS A 261 13.89 10.59 3.62
C HIS A 261 14.11 11.05 5.07
N PRO A 262 15.30 11.64 5.40
CA PRO A 262 15.66 11.94 6.79
C PRO A 262 14.74 12.97 7.48
N HIS A 263 14.08 13.83 6.70
CA HIS A 263 13.21 14.89 7.22
C HIS A 263 11.73 14.69 6.89
N GLY A 264 11.36 13.57 6.28
CA GLY A 264 9.97 13.28 5.87
C GLY A 264 9.34 12.15 6.67
N THR A 265 9.95 10.98 6.59
CA THR A 265 9.39 9.75 7.15
C THR A 265 9.72 9.63 8.65
N LYS A 266 8.66 9.61 9.46
CA LYS A 266 8.73 9.45 10.93
C LYS A 266 8.89 7.98 11.29
N GLU A 267 7.99 7.15 10.74
CA GLU A 267 7.98 5.72 10.99
C GLU A 267 8.02 4.95 9.67
N VAL A 268 8.80 3.88 9.63
CA VAL A 268 8.82 2.89 8.55
C VAL A 268 9.04 1.51 9.14
N GLU A 269 8.25 0.54 8.70
CA GLU A 269 8.43 -0.86 9.05
C GLU A 269 8.04 -1.75 7.86
N GLN A 270 8.88 -2.74 7.57
CA GLN A 270 8.63 -3.77 6.56
C GLN A 270 8.64 -5.13 7.26
N ARG A 271 7.44 -5.69 7.48
CA ARG A 271 7.25 -6.86 8.33
C ARG A 271 6.98 -8.10 7.48
N TRP A 272 7.77 -9.13 7.70
CA TRP A 272 7.68 -10.41 7.03
C TRP A 272 6.69 -11.35 7.71
N PHE A 273 5.73 -11.85 6.94
CA PHE A 273 4.68 -12.77 7.37
C PHE A 273 4.80 -14.13 6.70
N PRO A 274 4.41 -15.23 7.36
CA PRO A 274 4.37 -16.55 6.73
C PRO A 274 3.32 -16.56 5.61
N GLY A 275 3.64 -17.21 4.51
CA GLY A 275 2.75 -17.35 3.37
C GLY A 275 3.29 -16.79 2.08
N ALA A 276 2.67 -17.20 0.97
CA ALA A 276 2.92 -16.67 -0.36
C ALA A 276 2.19 -15.33 -0.57
N HIS A 277 2.33 -14.73 -1.73
CA HIS A 277 1.79 -13.43 -2.11
C HIS A 277 0.34 -13.18 -1.66
N ALA A 278 -0.58 -14.08 -2.03
CA ALA A 278 -1.98 -13.94 -1.67
C ALA A 278 -2.32 -14.47 -0.26
N ASN A 279 -1.44 -15.27 0.40
CA ASN A 279 -1.57 -15.53 1.84
C ASN A 279 -1.30 -14.27 2.68
N VAL A 280 -0.55 -13.29 2.15
CA VAL A 280 -0.27 -12.02 2.84
C VAL A 280 -1.24 -10.91 2.42
N GLY A 281 -1.60 -10.87 1.15
CA GLY A 281 -2.49 -9.83 0.63
C GLY A 281 -3.98 -10.19 0.58
N GLY A 282 -4.34 -11.44 0.87
CA GLY A 282 -5.71 -11.96 0.73
C GLY A 282 -6.04 -12.42 -0.69
N GLY A 283 -7.24 -12.95 -0.86
CA GLY A 283 -7.76 -13.43 -2.15
C GLY A 283 -7.92 -14.94 -2.25
N TYR A 284 -7.49 -15.71 -1.26
CA TYR A 284 -7.82 -17.13 -1.15
C TYR A 284 -9.02 -17.32 -0.24
N ARG A 285 -9.97 -18.15 -0.66
CA ARG A 285 -11.09 -18.58 0.19
C ARG A 285 -10.58 -19.51 1.28
N ASP A 286 -11.19 -19.42 2.47
CA ASP A 286 -10.89 -20.28 3.62
C ASP A 286 -9.43 -20.25 4.08
N ASP A 287 -8.75 -19.12 3.92
CA ASP A 287 -7.36 -18.90 4.33
C ASP A 287 -7.30 -17.89 5.48
N LEU A 288 -6.65 -18.27 6.57
CA LEU A 288 -6.47 -17.39 7.74
C LEU A 288 -5.12 -16.68 7.78
N LEU A 289 -4.15 -17.06 6.93
CA LEU A 289 -2.85 -16.40 6.87
C LEU A 289 -2.91 -14.91 6.49
N PRO A 290 -3.91 -14.41 5.73
CA PRO A 290 -4.06 -12.99 5.48
C PRO A 290 -4.47 -12.14 6.69
N ASP A 291 -5.01 -12.75 7.75
CA ASP A 291 -5.53 -12.03 8.91
C ASP A 291 -4.44 -11.33 9.75
N PRO A 292 -3.30 -11.96 10.12
CA PRO A 292 -2.23 -11.26 10.82
C PRO A 292 -1.72 -10.00 10.09
N PRO A 293 -1.37 -10.03 8.79
CA PRO A 293 -0.94 -8.82 8.08
C PRO A 293 -2.05 -7.78 7.93
N LEU A 294 -3.34 -8.19 7.80
CA LEU A 294 -4.47 -7.27 7.82
C LEU A 294 -4.58 -6.57 9.17
N THR A 295 -4.63 -7.36 10.24
CA THR A 295 -4.76 -6.85 11.62
C THR A 295 -3.62 -5.90 11.98
N TRP A 296 -2.39 -6.26 11.62
CA TRP A 296 -1.23 -5.41 11.85
C TRP A 296 -1.37 -4.05 11.13
N LEU A 297 -1.66 -4.04 9.83
CA LEU A 297 -1.83 -2.78 9.10
C LEU A 297 -3.04 -1.97 9.59
N ALA A 298 -4.15 -2.62 9.94
CA ALA A 298 -5.31 -1.95 10.52
C ALA A 298 -4.95 -1.25 11.86
N ARG A 299 -4.21 -1.91 12.73
CA ARG A 299 -3.71 -1.28 13.98
C ARG A 299 -2.80 -0.09 13.71
N MET A 300 -1.95 -0.17 12.68
CA MET A 300 -1.10 0.95 12.29
C MET A 300 -1.92 2.11 11.72
N THR A 301 -2.96 1.86 10.93
CA THR A 301 -3.85 2.94 10.46
C THR A 301 -4.61 3.60 11.62
N ILE A 302 -5.10 2.81 12.59
CA ILE A 302 -5.75 3.34 13.82
C ILE A 302 -4.79 4.23 14.60
N LYS A 303 -3.54 3.77 14.81
CA LYS A 303 -2.49 4.55 15.46
C LYS A 303 -2.31 5.94 14.83
N HIS A 304 -2.51 6.04 13.54
CA HIS A 304 -2.39 7.29 12.78
C HIS A 304 -3.74 8.00 12.52
N GLY A 305 -4.80 7.55 13.18
CA GLY A 305 -6.07 8.26 13.26
C GLY A 305 -7.17 7.79 12.32
N LEU A 306 -6.99 6.67 11.57
CA LEU A 306 -8.08 6.11 10.75
C LEU A 306 -9.15 5.50 11.65
N GLU A 307 -10.41 5.65 11.25
CA GLU A 307 -11.57 5.14 11.99
C GLU A 307 -12.29 4.06 11.20
N PHE A 308 -12.72 3.02 11.90
CA PHE A 308 -13.47 1.89 11.33
C PHE A 308 -14.92 1.89 11.82
N THR A 309 -15.79 1.29 11.02
CA THR A 309 -17.19 1.07 11.36
C THR A 309 -17.31 -0.25 12.12
N ASP A 310 -18.02 -0.24 13.24
CA ASP A 310 -18.46 -1.46 13.87
C ASP A 310 -19.76 -1.94 13.20
N GLN A 311 -19.67 -2.98 12.38
CA GLN A 311 -20.82 -3.50 11.62
C GLN A 311 -21.98 -3.97 12.51
N GLN A 312 -21.69 -4.45 13.72
CA GLN A 312 -22.73 -4.85 14.67
C GLN A 312 -23.48 -3.64 15.25
N GLN A 313 -22.83 -2.50 15.36
CA GLN A 313 -23.44 -1.27 15.86
C GLN A 313 -24.17 -0.48 14.78
N MET A 314 -23.82 -0.65 13.50
CA MET A 314 -24.59 -0.05 12.39
C MET A 314 -26.03 -0.54 12.34
N ALA A 315 -26.31 -1.78 12.73
CA ALA A 315 -27.66 -2.33 12.79
C ALA A 315 -28.51 -1.76 13.92
N LEU A 316 -27.92 -1.07 14.89
CA LEU A 316 -28.57 -0.67 16.16
C LEU A 316 -28.74 0.83 16.38
N HIS A 317 -28.57 1.71 15.42
CA HIS A 317 -28.72 3.17 15.46
C HIS A 317 -27.44 4.01 15.58
N ASN A 318 -27.21 4.87 14.58
CA ASN A 318 -26.51 6.17 14.60
C ASN A 318 -25.23 6.24 15.44
N LEU A 319 -24.40 5.22 15.42
CA LEU A 319 -23.20 5.21 16.24
C LEU A 319 -22.00 5.76 15.48
N CYS A 320 -21.26 6.56 16.20
CA CYS A 320 -20.00 7.14 15.78
C CYS A 320 -18.98 6.04 15.44
N ALA A 321 -18.19 6.25 14.41
CA ALA A 321 -17.04 5.40 14.13
C ALA A 321 -16.12 5.33 15.34
N LYS A 322 -15.50 4.18 15.58
CA LYS A 322 -14.58 3.97 16.68
C LYS A 322 -13.17 3.82 16.18
N CYS A 323 -12.23 4.35 16.95
CA CYS A 323 -10.80 4.08 16.75
C CYS A 323 -10.40 2.72 17.34
N GLU A 324 -11.25 1.71 17.20
CA GLU A 324 -11.03 0.35 17.64
C GLU A 324 -10.95 -0.59 16.44
N LEU A 325 -10.20 -1.67 16.60
CA LEU A 325 -10.06 -2.70 15.59
C LEU A 325 -11.41 -3.41 15.38
N PRO A 326 -11.93 -3.48 14.12
CA PRO A 326 -13.15 -4.22 13.83
C PRO A 326 -13.09 -5.65 14.35
N GLN A 327 -14.23 -6.19 14.78
CA GLN A 327 -14.29 -7.55 15.31
C GLN A 327 -13.80 -8.59 14.30
N ASP A 328 -14.11 -8.40 13.01
CA ASP A 328 -13.67 -9.26 11.91
C ASP A 328 -12.16 -9.23 11.67
N PHE A 329 -11.44 -8.27 12.29
CA PHE A 329 -9.98 -8.14 12.23
C PHE A 329 -9.28 -8.61 13.50
N GLN A 330 -10.03 -9.12 14.48
CA GLN A 330 -9.46 -9.69 15.69
C GLN A 330 -8.94 -11.10 15.39
N LEU A 331 -7.70 -11.36 15.82
CA LEU A 331 -7.06 -12.65 15.61
C LEU A 331 -7.64 -13.70 16.57
N ARG A 332 -7.82 -14.92 16.09
CA ARG A 332 -8.21 -16.10 16.86
C ARG A 332 -7.04 -16.68 17.65
N GLY A 333 -5.80 -16.49 17.11
CA GLY A 333 -4.56 -16.97 17.70
C GLY A 333 -4.03 -18.27 17.11
N ASP A 334 -4.71 -18.83 16.08
CA ASP A 334 -4.32 -20.06 15.39
C ASP A 334 -4.15 -19.90 13.87
N GLU A 335 -4.20 -18.68 13.35
CA GLU A 335 -4.08 -18.35 11.92
C GLU A 335 -2.79 -18.89 11.32
N TYR A 336 -1.70 -18.89 12.10
CA TYR A 336 -0.39 -19.39 11.67
C TYR A 336 -0.40 -20.89 11.35
N LEU A 337 -1.41 -21.66 11.79
CA LEU A 337 -1.56 -23.09 11.46
C LEU A 337 -2.08 -23.31 10.04
N SER A 338 -2.71 -22.31 9.44
CA SER A 338 -3.24 -22.41 8.06
C SER A 338 -2.10 -22.76 7.06
N PRO A 339 -2.42 -23.60 6.05
CA PRO A 339 -1.39 -24.04 5.10
C PRO A 339 -0.89 -22.90 4.21
N VAL A 340 0.41 -22.89 3.96
CA VAL A 340 1.01 -22.01 2.94
C VAL A 340 0.68 -22.55 1.56
N ARG A 341 0.13 -21.71 0.69
CA ARG A 341 -0.14 -22.08 -0.71
C ARG A 341 1.14 -22.14 -1.51
N ASP A 342 1.29 -23.18 -2.31
CA ASP A 342 2.41 -23.31 -3.26
C ASP A 342 2.12 -22.50 -4.53
N SER A 343 2.28 -21.17 -4.43
CA SER A 343 2.02 -20.25 -5.54
C SER A 343 2.86 -20.55 -6.78
N TYR A 344 4.07 -21.12 -6.62
CA TYR A 344 4.93 -21.53 -7.73
C TYR A 344 4.35 -22.73 -8.50
N ALA A 345 3.77 -23.68 -7.78
CA ALA A 345 3.19 -24.88 -8.40
C ALA A 345 1.78 -24.66 -8.93
N GLU A 346 0.98 -23.84 -8.25
CA GLU A 346 -0.46 -23.65 -8.52
C GLU A 346 -0.73 -22.56 -9.56
N PHE A 347 0.19 -21.60 -9.74
CA PHE A 347 -0.05 -20.45 -10.60
C PHE A 347 -0.34 -20.84 -12.05
N LEU A 348 -1.43 -20.29 -12.59
CA LEU A 348 -1.96 -20.59 -13.93
C LEU A 348 -2.19 -22.10 -14.17
N GLY A 349 -2.72 -22.80 -13.16
CA GLY A 349 -2.99 -24.23 -13.26
C GLY A 349 -1.72 -25.07 -13.45
N GLY A 350 -0.57 -24.62 -12.91
CA GLY A 350 0.72 -25.32 -13.01
C GLY A 350 1.54 -25.01 -14.28
N THR A 351 1.00 -24.23 -15.21
CA THR A 351 1.72 -23.87 -16.45
C THR A 351 2.97 -23.04 -16.17
N TYR A 352 2.95 -22.22 -15.15
CA TYR A 352 4.12 -21.45 -14.71
C TYR A 352 5.31 -22.34 -14.37
N ARG A 353 5.08 -23.38 -13.57
CA ARG A 353 6.11 -24.37 -13.20
C ARG A 353 6.67 -25.10 -14.43
N ALA A 354 5.80 -25.48 -15.37
CA ALA A 354 6.22 -26.15 -16.60
C ALA A 354 7.14 -25.25 -17.46
N LEU A 355 6.77 -23.98 -17.65
CA LEU A 355 7.55 -23.00 -18.41
C LEU A 355 8.91 -22.70 -17.74
N ARG A 356 8.96 -22.66 -16.41
CA ARG A 356 10.19 -22.39 -15.66
C ARG A 356 11.12 -23.59 -15.63
N SER A 357 10.59 -24.82 -15.64
CA SER A 357 11.41 -26.03 -15.72
C SER A 357 12.20 -26.12 -17.03
N VAL A 358 11.58 -25.70 -18.16
CA VAL A 358 12.26 -25.64 -19.47
C VAL A 358 13.39 -24.59 -19.48
N SER A 359 13.27 -23.51 -18.70
CA SER A 359 14.29 -22.46 -18.62
C SER A 359 15.33 -22.68 -17.53
N PHE A 360 15.39 -23.86 -16.89
CA PHE A 360 16.29 -24.18 -15.78
C PHE A 360 16.25 -23.19 -14.61
N ARG A 361 15.16 -22.45 -14.44
CA ARG A 361 14.95 -21.50 -13.34
C ARG A 361 13.99 -22.11 -12.32
N GLY A 362 14.55 -22.61 -11.22
CA GLY A 362 13.80 -23.20 -10.11
C GLY A 362 13.05 -22.18 -9.25
N ARG A 363 12.70 -22.59 -8.04
CA ARG A 363 12.10 -21.74 -7.02
C ARG A 363 13.06 -20.64 -6.61
N PHE A 364 12.53 -19.45 -6.41
CA PHE A 364 13.26 -18.29 -5.90
C PHE A 364 12.91 -18.09 -4.44
N TYR A 365 13.90 -17.80 -3.62
CA TYR A 365 13.70 -17.45 -2.22
C TYR A 365 14.14 -16.01 -2.00
N ARG A 366 13.23 -15.19 -1.48
CA ARG A 366 13.47 -13.78 -1.23
C ARG A 366 14.53 -13.57 -0.16
N PRO A 367 15.55 -12.75 -0.36
CA PRO A 367 16.47 -12.38 0.72
C PRO A 367 15.72 -11.56 1.76
N MET A 368 15.84 -11.95 3.03
CA MET A 368 15.17 -11.29 4.16
C MET A 368 16.21 -10.59 5.03
N LEU A 369 15.81 -9.47 5.65
CA LEU A 369 16.63 -8.69 6.59
C LEU A 369 18.00 -8.25 5.99
N THR A 370 18.05 -7.95 4.70
CA THR A 370 19.33 -7.70 4.01
C THR A 370 19.40 -6.35 3.29
N GLN A 371 18.27 -5.81 2.85
CA GLN A 371 18.27 -4.65 1.95
C GLN A 371 17.25 -3.57 2.32
N GLY A 372 16.18 -3.94 3.02
CA GLY A 372 15.09 -3.04 3.37
C GLY A 372 15.39 -2.20 4.61
N VAL A 373 14.79 -1.01 4.65
CA VAL A 373 14.80 -0.19 5.85
C VAL A 373 13.88 -0.81 6.88
N ASN A 374 14.39 -1.03 8.10
CA ASN A 374 13.63 -1.52 9.24
C ASN A 374 12.78 -2.76 8.93
N GLU A 375 13.43 -3.79 8.41
CA GLU A 375 12.81 -5.08 8.20
C GLU A 375 12.65 -5.82 9.54
N THR A 376 11.46 -6.37 9.79
CA THR A 376 11.14 -7.18 10.98
C THR A 376 10.47 -8.48 10.55
N ILE A 377 10.40 -9.46 11.45
CA ILE A 377 9.67 -10.72 11.22
C ILE A 377 8.48 -10.76 12.18
N ASP A 378 7.31 -11.10 11.67
CA ASP A 378 6.12 -11.24 12.50
C ASP A 378 6.19 -12.48 13.38
N GLU A 379 5.62 -12.40 14.57
CA GLU A 379 5.59 -13.50 15.54
C GLU A 379 4.91 -14.75 14.96
N SER A 380 3.88 -14.58 14.12
CA SER A 380 3.18 -15.68 13.46
C SER A 380 4.10 -16.57 12.63
N ALA A 381 5.21 -16.05 12.07
CA ALA A 381 6.20 -16.84 11.36
C ALA A 381 6.99 -17.76 12.31
N HIS A 382 7.33 -17.26 13.50
CA HIS A 382 8.01 -18.05 14.53
C HIS A 382 7.09 -19.11 15.15
N MET A 383 5.83 -18.74 15.39
CA MET A 383 4.82 -19.66 15.90
C MET A 383 4.59 -20.81 14.88
N LYS A 384 4.47 -20.46 13.59
CA LYS A 384 4.33 -21.45 12.53
C LYS A 384 5.54 -22.36 12.44
N TRP A 385 6.76 -21.83 12.51
CA TRP A 385 7.99 -22.59 12.52
C TRP A 385 8.06 -23.58 13.70
N ALA A 386 7.63 -23.14 14.88
CA ALA A 386 7.60 -23.96 16.08
C ALA A 386 6.53 -25.07 16.01
N ALA A 387 5.35 -24.76 15.50
CA ALA A 387 4.20 -25.65 15.48
C ALA A 387 4.21 -26.68 14.33
N ASP A 388 4.73 -26.33 13.15
CA ASP A 388 4.79 -27.24 11.99
C ASP A 388 6.23 -27.59 11.64
N PRO A 389 6.70 -28.82 11.95
CA PRO A 389 8.04 -29.27 11.58
C PRO A 389 8.33 -29.27 10.09
N ARG A 390 7.31 -29.25 9.23
CA ARG A 390 7.45 -29.19 7.77
C ARG A 390 7.62 -27.77 7.24
N TYR A 391 7.26 -26.76 8.04
CA TYR A 391 7.46 -25.36 7.67
C TYR A 391 8.90 -24.94 7.94
N ARG A 392 9.75 -25.08 6.92
CA ARG A 392 11.20 -24.78 6.99
C ARG A 392 11.66 -24.02 5.75
N PRO A 393 11.10 -22.82 5.47
CA PRO A 393 11.53 -22.04 4.30
C PRO A 393 13.01 -21.64 4.45
N PRO A 394 13.84 -21.88 3.42
CA PRO A 394 15.29 -21.66 3.51
C PRO A 394 15.67 -20.22 3.86
N ASN A 395 15.00 -19.24 3.28
CA ASN A 395 15.24 -17.81 3.54
C ASN A 395 14.96 -17.41 5.00
N PHE A 396 13.95 -17.99 5.61
CA PHE A 396 13.62 -17.75 7.02
C PHE A 396 14.65 -18.41 7.96
N ALA A 397 15.13 -19.59 7.62
CA ALA A 397 16.16 -20.29 8.41
C ALA A 397 17.46 -19.48 8.50
N PHE A 398 17.84 -18.72 7.47
CA PHE A 398 19.00 -17.84 7.50
C PHE A 398 18.77 -16.53 8.28
N ALA A 399 17.58 -15.97 8.19
CA ALA A 399 17.23 -14.71 8.86
C ALA A 399 17.02 -14.86 10.38
N GLY A 400 16.59 -16.04 10.84
CA GLY A 400 16.20 -16.27 12.24
C GLY A 400 17.33 -16.53 13.23
N ARG A 401 18.60 -16.41 12.85
CA ARG A 401 19.69 -17.00 13.66
C ARG A 401 20.36 -16.12 14.71
N SER A 402 20.28 -14.82 14.70
CA SER A 402 21.10 -14.07 15.66
C SER A 402 20.46 -12.91 16.42
N ASP A 403 19.51 -12.19 15.83
CA ASP A 403 19.10 -10.91 16.41
C ASP A 403 17.57 -10.69 16.41
N PHE A 404 16.80 -11.76 16.61
CA PHE A 404 15.36 -11.66 16.68
C PHE A 404 14.91 -10.91 17.93
N THR A 405 14.47 -9.69 17.77
CA THR A 405 13.69 -8.97 18.78
C THR A 405 12.22 -9.03 18.36
N PRO A 406 11.33 -9.69 19.12
CA PRO A 406 9.90 -9.68 18.83
C PRO A 406 9.39 -8.24 18.78
N ALA A 407 8.84 -7.83 17.65
CA ALA A 407 8.23 -6.52 17.54
C ALA A 407 6.88 -6.55 18.27
N GLY A 408 6.85 -6.04 19.51
CA GLY A 408 5.61 -5.56 20.10
C GLY A 408 4.91 -6.41 21.17
N HIS A 409 5.60 -7.34 21.87
CA HIS A 409 5.07 -7.85 23.13
C HIS A 409 5.97 -7.48 24.32
N PRO A 410 5.39 -7.17 25.48
CA PRO A 410 6.20 -7.06 26.72
C PRO A 410 6.85 -8.43 26.96
N ALA A 411 8.16 -8.39 27.21
CA ALA A 411 9.09 -9.47 27.43
C ALA A 411 8.46 -10.87 27.68
N ALA A 412 8.50 -11.72 26.67
CA ALA A 412 8.29 -13.14 26.88
C ALA A 412 9.46 -13.69 27.70
N VAL A 413 9.10 -14.40 28.76
CA VAL A 413 9.98 -15.01 29.74
C VAL A 413 11.07 -15.82 29.03
N THR A 414 12.32 -15.43 29.23
CA THR A 414 13.50 -16.16 28.78
C THR A 414 13.56 -17.51 29.50
N THR A 415 13.11 -18.56 28.89
CA THR A 415 13.44 -19.93 29.35
C THR A 415 14.87 -20.22 28.92
N THR A 416 15.80 -20.05 29.84
CA THR A 416 17.16 -20.54 29.74
C THR A 416 17.15 -22.06 29.54
N ALA A 417 17.52 -22.49 28.36
CA ALA A 417 17.81 -23.90 28.11
C ALA A 417 19.06 -24.29 28.91
N THR A 418 18.85 -25.07 29.97
CA THR A 418 19.92 -25.67 30.76
C THR A 418 20.66 -26.70 29.86
N GLU A 419 21.93 -26.42 29.60
CA GLU A 419 22.83 -27.37 28.96
C GLU A 419 22.94 -28.65 29.85
N VAL A 420 22.40 -29.74 29.35
CA VAL A 420 22.72 -31.06 29.91
C VAL A 420 24.05 -31.48 29.34
N LYS A 421 25.14 -31.31 30.10
CA LYS A 421 26.45 -31.97 29.86
C LYS A 421 26.27 -33.46 30.07
N ALA A 422 26.35 -34.22 28.99
CA ALA A 422 26.54 -35.65 29.09
C ALA A 422 27.98 -35.95 29.53
N GLY A 423 28.17 -36.35 30.80
CA GLY A 423 29.40 -36.90 31.28
C GLY A 423 29.61 -38.32 30.72
N ARG A 424 30.72 -38.51 30.08
CA ARG A 424 31.28 -39.86 29.83
C ARG A 424 32.20 -40.21 31.00
N SER A 425 31.96 -41.31 31.61
CA SER A 425 32.95 -42.19 32.24
C SER A 425 32.63 -43.62 31.84
#